data_6c39a021ef7d68fd5cffedec405c6c89
#
_entry.id   6c39a021ef7d68fd5cffedec405c6c89
#
_cell.length_a   1.000
_cell.length_b   1.000
_cell.length_c   1.000
_cell.angle_alpha   90.00
_cell.angle_beta   90.00
_cell.angle_gamma   90.00
#
_symmetry.space_group_name_H-M   'P 1'
#
loop_
_entity.id
_entity.type
_entity.pdbx_description
1 polymer ?
#
loop_
_entity_poly.entity_id
_entity_poly.type
_entity_poly.pdbx_seq_one_letter_code
_entity_poly.pdbx_strand_id
1 'polypeptide(L)'
;MPASVDVPIDVVGIGADGWNGLSDATRAIVERADVVFGSARQLESVPVPDARKRQWASPMLPTLRGAIDEFDGRSVCVLGSGDPMFHGIGVTLTRVFGADRLHVIPAPSSLSLACARMGWAVHTTTTVSLVNTPVGALGPALADGVNVLVLSRDGTTPGAVAELLRQNGFGESRVTVLEQLGGPAERSVRSTANTWAEGAADALNVVAIECIFSGTTRLTRVPGLPDTAYAGDGQLTKAEVRALTVGALAPSPGETLWDVGGGSGSIAIEWMRTDPRCRAVVFESAPHRRTQITQNASTLGVPALRCVGAAPSAFEDLADDGPVDALFIGGGLTQDGMLDACWARVRSGGRVVANAVTAESEALLLQCVSRYGGSLRKFQIYRGEPLGSFTSWRPQLPVAQWVSVKP
;
A
#
# COMPACT_ATOMS: atom_id res chain seq x y z
N MET A 1 34.27 12.61 -29.41
CA MET A 1 34.64 11.69 -28.35
C MET A 1 33.83 10.43 -28.57
N PRO A 2 34.43 9.23 -28.58
CA PRO A 2 33.66 8.02 -28.66
C PRO A 2 32.75 7.96 -27.43
N ALA A 3 31.46 7.62 -27.64
CA ALA A 3 30.52 7.40 -26.55
C ALA A 3 31.14 6.36 -25.62
N SER A 4 31.25 6.67 -24.33
CA SER A 4 31.63 5.68 -23.32
C SER A 4 30.65 4.50 -23.49
N VAL A 5 31.18 3.32 -23.72
CA VAL A 5 30.37 2.10 -23.70
C VAL A 5 29.94 1.97 -22.23
N ASP A 6 28.69 2.32 -21.98
CA ASP A 6 28.10 2.20 -20.64
C ASP A 6 28.12 0.72 -20.26
N VAL A 7 29.02 0.33 -19.36
CA VAL A 7 29.09 -1.03 -18.85
C VAL A 7 27.83 -1.31 -18.02
N PRO A 8 27.01 -2.31 -18.35
CA PRO A 8 25.80 -2.60 -17.59
C PRO A 8 26.13 -3.00 -16.16
N ILE A 9 25.25 -2.65 -15.23
CA ILE A 9 25.32 -3.07 -13.83
C ILE A 9 24.71 -4.46 -13.76
N ASP A 10 25.51 -5.47 -13.39
CA ASP A 10 25.03 -6.82 -13.15
C ASP A 10 24.26 -6.87 -11.81
N VAL A 11 22.99 -7.25 -11.83
CA VAL A 11 22.17 -7.39 -10.61
C VAL A 11 21.86 -8.86 -10.38
N VAL A 12 22.57 -9.46 -9.43
CA VAL A 12 22.55 -10.91 -9.20
C VAL A 12 21.69 -11.28 -8.01
N GLY A 13 20.67 -12.09 -8.24
CA GLY A 13 19.86 -12.71 -7.20
C GLY A 13 20.65 -13.77 -6.43
N ILE A 14 20.62 -13.72 -5.10
CA ILE A 14 21.28 -14.70 -4.23
C ILE A 14 20.33 -15.16 -3.11
N GLY A 15 20.17 -16.47 -2.97
CA GLY A 15 19.33 -17.10 -1.94
C GLY A 15 20.00 -17.19 -0.57
N ALA A 16 19.33 -17.87 0.35
CA ALA A 16 19.91 -18.22 1.66
C ALA A 16 20.96 -19.34 1.56
N ASP A 17 21.00 -20.04 0.43
CA ASP A 17 22.06 -20.99 0.04
C ASP A 17 23.36 -20.30 -0.40
N GLY A 18 23.35 -18.99 -0.55
CA GLY A 18 24.51 -18.17 -0.85
C GLY A 18 25.19 -18.54 -2.13
N TRP A 19 26.55 -18.56 -2.11
CA TRP A 19 27.39 -18.89 -3.25
C TRP A 19 27.06 -20.24 -3.87
N ASN A 20 26.72 -21.22 -3.05
CA ASN A 20 26.47 -22.60 -3.52
C ASN A 20 25.19 -22.72 -4.38
N GLY A 21 24.24 -21.83 -4.18
CA GLY A 21 23.01 -21.77 -4.98
C GLY A 21 23.17 -21.10 -6.35
N LEU A 22 24.28 -20.41 -6.61
CA LEU A 22 24.53 -19.74 -7.87
C LEU A 22 25.00 -20.72 -8.95
N SER A 23 24.50 -20.54 -10.18
CA SER A 23 25.03 -21.25 -11.35
C SER A 23 26.49 -20.83 -11.64
N ASP A 24 27.26 -21.68 -12.35
CA ASP A 24 28.62 -21.35 -12.72
C ASP A 24 28.71 -20.07 -13.56
N ALA A 25 27.76 -19.84 -14.44
CA ALA A 25 27.66 -18.60 -15.22
C ALA A 25 27.47 -17.36 -14.33
N THR A 26 26.62 -17.48 -13.31
CA THR A 26 26.35 -16.38 -12.35
C THR A 26 27.54 -16.16 -11.44
N ARG A 27 28.22 -17.23 -10.98
CA ARG A 27 29.47 -17.14 -10.21
C ARG A 27 30.55 -16.38 -10.97
N ALA A 28 30.74 -16.71 -12.25
CA ALA A 28 31.71 -16.03 -13.11
C ALA A 28 31.42 -14.53 -13.26
N ILE A 29 30.17 -14.10 -13.21
CA ILE A 29 29.79 -12.68 -13.21
C ILE A 29 30.26 -12.00 -11.92
N VAL A 30 29.97 -12.58 -10.77
CA VAL A 30 30.40 -12.04 -9.46
C VAL A 30 31.92 -12.02 -9.32
N GLU A 31 32.60 -13.07 -9.81
CA GLU A 31 34.07 -13.18 -9.73
C GLU A 31 34.80 -12.15 -10.60
N ARG A 32 34.28 -11.83 -11.77
CA ARG A 32 34.91 -10.85 -12.68
C ARG A 32 34.61 -9.40 -12.31
N ALA A 33 33.61 -9.13 -11.44
CA ALA A 33 33.25 -7.78 -11.08
C ALA A 33 34.38 -7.03 -10.36
N ASP A 34 34.65 -5.78 -10.73
CA ASP A 34 35.63 -4.93 -10.06
C ASP A 34 35.16 -4.52 -8.67
N VAL A 35 33.85 -4.43 -8.49
CA VAL A 35 33.19 -4.11 -7.22
C VAL A 35 31.89 -4.88 -7.05
N VAL A 36 31.63 -5.36 -5.83
CA VAL A 36 30.42 -6.10 -5.48
C VAL A 36 29.71 -5.39 -4.34
N PHE A 37 28.51 -4.91 -4.61
CA PHE A 37 27.62 -4.29 -3.62
C PHE A 37 26.63 -5.30 -3.03
N GLY A 38 26.30 -5.15 -1.75
CA GLY A 38 25.31 -5.98 -1.09
C GLY A 38 25.09 -5.61 0.37
N SER A 39 24.17 -6.33 1.03
CA SER A 39 24.08 -6.32 2.49
C SER A 39 25.25 -7.12 3.10
N ALA A 40 25.55 -6.91 4.40
CA ALA A 40 26.59 -7.66 5.10
C ALA A 40 26.46 -9.17 4.86
N ARG A 41 25.27 -9.74 5.08
CA ARG A 41 24.99 -11.17 4.87
C ARG A 41 25.29 -11.64 3.44
N GLN A 42 24.92 -10.87 2.42
CA GLN A 42 25.18 -11.23 1.02
C GLN A 42 26.66 -11.19 0.70
N LEU A 43 27.37 -10.18 1.17
CA LEU A 43 28.81 -10.04 0.95
C LEU A 43 29.62 -11.11 1.68
N GLU A 44 29.19 -11.56 2.86
CA GLU A 44 29.79 -12.68 3.58
C GLU A 44 29.61 -14.01 2.85
N SER A 45 28.51 -14.17 2.12
CA SER A 45 28.18 -15.42 1.43
C SER A 45 28.92 -15.63 0.11
N VAL A 46 29.70 -14.65 -0.38
CA VAL A 46 30.43 -14.74 -1.66
C VAL A 46 31.94 -14.70 -1.44
N PRO A 47 32.73 -15.56 -2.12
CA PRO A 47 34.19 -15.68 -1.95
C PRO A 47 34.97 -14.60 -2.75
N VAL A 48 34.51 -13.36 -2.68
CA VAL A 48 35.14 -12.21 -3.32
C VAL A 48 36.07 -11.51 -2.32
N PRO A 49 37.27 -11.04 -2.73
CA PRO A 49 38.16 -10.29 -1.82
C PRO A 49 37.49 -9.07 -1.21
N ASP A 50 37.74 -8.81 0.07
CA ASP A 50 37.12 -7.72 0.83
C ASP A 50 37.37 -6.33 0.20
N ALA A 51 38.52 -6.15 -0.46
CA ALA A 51 38.83 -4.91 -1.19
C ALA A 51 37.81 -4.55 -2.29
N ARG A 52 37.10 -5.56 -2.84
CA ARG A 52 36.05 -5.37 -3.85
C ARG A 52 34.64 -5.31 -3.27
N LYS A 53 34.45 -5.63 -1.99
CA LYS A 53 33.14 -5.61 -1.32
C LYS A 53 32.76 -4.19 -0.89
N ARG A 54 31.52 -3.82 -1.12
CA ARG A 54 30.93 -2.55 -0.70
C ARG A 54 29.55 -2.80 -0.07
N GLN A 55 29.47 -2.57 1.23
CA GLN A 55 28.19 -2.62 1.92
C GLN A 55 27.40 -1.33 1.68
N TRP A 56 26.10 -1.46 1.53
CA TRP A 56 25.21 -0.30 1.42
C TRP A 56 25.24 0.55 2.69
N ALA A 57 25.24 1.87 2.53
CA ALA A 57 25.02 2.80 3.63
C ALA A 57 23.58 2.70 4.18
N SER A 58 23.37 3.12 5.40
CA SER A 58 22.03 3.23 5.99
C SER A 58 21.75 4.71 6.36
N PRO A 59 20.74 5.36 5.77
CA PRO A 59 19.83 4.87 4.74
C PRO A 59 20.50 4.75 3.34
N MET A 60 20.12 3.73 2.58
CA MET A 60 20.73 3.41 1.28
C MET A 60 20.36 4.41 0.18
N LEU A 61 19.06 4.76 0.06
CA LEU A 61 18.52 5.49 -1.10
C LEU A 61 19.24 6.81 -1.41
N PRO A 62 19.55 7.69 -0.44
CA PRO A 62 20.20 8.97 -0.73
C PRO A 62 21.59 8.85 -1.34
N THR A 63 22.30 7.76 -1.06
CA THR A 63 23.70 7.56 -1.45
C THR A 63 23.88 6.58 -2.60
N LEU A 64 22.82 5.84 -2.98
CA LEU A 64 22.89 4.72 -3.92
C LEU A 64 23.47 5.12 -5.28
N ARG A 65 22.98 6.22 -5.87
CA ARG A 65 23.47 6.68 -7.18
C ARG A 65 24.96 7.03 -7.10
N GLY A 66 25.36 7.90 -6.17
CA GLY A 66 26.77 8.31 -6.02
C GLY A 66 27.70 7.15 -5.76
N ALA A 67 27.29 6.17 -4.93
CA ALA A 67 28.11 5.00 -4.62
C ALA A 67 28.37 4.11 -5.85
N ILE A 68 27.46 4.02 -6.79
CA ILE A 68 27.67 3.27 -8.03
C ILE A 68 28.43 4.11 -9.06
N ASP A 69 28.13 5.40 -9.19
CA ASP A 69 28.78 6.30 -10.13
C ASP A 69 30.29 6.47 -9.86
N GLU A 70 30.77 6.25 -8.63
CA GLU A 70 32.21 6.18 -8.28
C GLU A 70 32.95 5.09 -9.08
N PHE A 71 32.25 4.09 -9.61
CA PHE A 71 32.79 2.98 -10.38
C PHE A 71 32.42 3.03 -11.87
N ASP A 72 32.08 4.22 -12.37
CA ASP A 72 31.73 4.37 -13.80
C ASP A 72 32.86 3.85 -14.71
N GLY A 73 32.47 3.13 -15.76
CA GLY A 73 33.39 2.44 -16.67
C GLY A 73 34.01 1.15 -16.12
N ARG A 74 33.65 0.71 -14.91
CA ARG A 74 34.09 -0.56 -14.31
C ARG A 74 32.93 -1.55 -14.26
N SER A 75 33.29 -2.83 -14.06
CA SER A 75 32.29 -3.91 -13.89
C SER A 75 31.72 -3.87 -12.48
N VAL A 76 30.45 -3.47 -12.36
CA VAL A 76 29.73 -3.39 -11.07
C VAL A 76 28.76 -4.56 -10.95
N CYS A 77 28.83 -5.30 -9.83
CA CYS A 77 27.86 -6.32 -9.47
C CYS A 77 27.09 -5.91 -8.21
N VAL A 78 25.78 -6.04 -8.24
CA VAL A 78 24.89 -5.77 -7.09
C VAL A 78 24.19 -7.08 -6.70
N LEU A 79 24.36 -7.51 -5.46
CA LEU A 79 23.69 -8.69 -4.92
C LEU A 79 22.30 -8.30 -4.40
N GLY A 80 21.25 -9.00 -4.84
CA GLY A 80 19.88 -8.86 -4.38
C GLY A 80 19.38 -10.16 -3.74
N SER A 81 18.53 -10.10 -2.72
CA SER A 81 17.96 -11.31 -2.11
C SER A 81 16.95 -11.97 -3.04
N GLY A 82 17.14 -13.26 -3.33
CA GLY A 82 16.25 -14.03 -4.20
C GLY A 82 16.12 -13.40 -5.59
N ASP A 83 14.90 -13.07 -6.01
CA ASP A 83 14.66 -12.32 -7.23
C ASP A 83 14.80 -10.82 -6.96
N PRO A 84 15.80 -10.13 -7.56
CA PRO A 84 16.01 -8.69 -7.37
C PRO A 84 14.82 -7.81 -7.80
N MET A 85 13.93 -8.32 -8.68
CA MET A 85 12.75 -7.61 -9.15
C MET A 85 11.52 -7.86 -8.28
N PHE A 86 11.57 -8.84 -7.37
CA PHE A 86 10.47 -9.13 -6.46
C PHE A 86 10.67 -8.43 -5.09
N HIS A 87 10.16 -7.21 -4.95
CA HIS A 87 10.36 -6.34 -3.76
C HIS A 87 11.84 -6.11 -3.42
N GLY A 88 12.74 -6.27 -4.39
CA GLY A 88 14.18 -6.24 -4.21
C GLY A 88 14.86 -4.98 -4.75
N ILE A 89 16.19 -4.97 -4.62
CA ILE A 89 17.06 -3.85 -5.04
C ILE A 89 16.97 -3.55 -6.54
N GLY A 90 16.70 -4.53 -7.38
CA GLY A 90 16.59 -4.37 -8.83
C GLY A 90 15.53 -3.34 -9.23
N VAL A 91 14.37 -3.33 -8.55
CA VAL A 91 13.32 -2.33 -8.78
C VAL A 91 13.83 -0.91 -8.48
N THR A 92 14.60 -0.75 -7.40
CA THR A 92 15.19 0.53 -7.01
C THR A 92 16.24 1.00 -8.03
N LEU A 93 17.13 0.10 -8.43
CA LEU A 93 18.14 0.38 -9.44
C LEU A 93 17.52 0.77 -10.78
N THR A 94 16.46 0.07 -11.20
CA THR A 94 15.71 0.42 -12.42
C THR A 94 15.16 1.85 -12.39
N ARG A 95 14.64 2.29 -11.24
CA ARG A 95 14.14 3.67 -11.08
C ARG A 95 15.25 4.72 -11.12
N VAL A 96 16.44 4.38 -10.62
CA VAL A 96 17.58 5.31 -10.51
C VAL A 96 18.38 5.40 -11.81
N PHE A 97 18.63 4.27 -12.47
CA PHE A 97 19.55 4.17 -13.62
C PHE A 97 18.86 3.88 -14.95
N GLY A 98 17.59 3.45 -14.95
CA GLY A 98 16.89 2.95 -16.13
C GLY A 98 17.13 1.46 -16.37
N ALA A 99 16.19 0.80 -17.05
CA ALA A 99 16.26 -0.64 -17.32
C ALA A 99 17.44 -1.01 -18.23
N ASP A 100 17.77 -0.17 -19.20
CA ASP A 100 18.82 -0.41 -20.21
C ASP A 100 20.24 -0.46 -19.60
N ARG A 101 20.43 0.11 -18.40
CA ARG A 101 21.70 0.09 -17.64
C ARG A 101 21.87 -1.19 -16.81
N LEU A 102 20.85 -2.04 -16.71
CA LEU A 102 20.84 -3.18 -15.80
C LEU A 102 20.83 -4.51 -16.58
N HIS A 103 21.67 -5.43 -16.12
CA HIS A 103 21.59 -6.84 -16.49
C HIS A 103 21.17 -7.64 -15.27
N VAL A 104 19.88 -7.99 -15.18
CA VAL A 104 19.30 -8.65 -14.00
C VAL A 104 19.29 -10.16 -14.17
N ILE A 105 19.91 -10.87 -13.21
CA ILE A 105 19.97 -12.33 -13.15
C ILE A 105 19.18 -12.76 -11.91
N PRO A 106 17.91 -13.18 -12.04
CA PRO A 106 17.09 -13.56 -10.90
C PRO A 106 17.48 -14.93 -10.34
N ALA A 107 17.28 -15.10 -9.03
CA ALA A 107 17.18 -16.41 -8.39
C ALA A 107 15.72 -16.66 -7.98
N PRO A 108 15.35 -17.87 -7.54
CA PRO A 108 14.01 -18.13 -7.02
C PRO A 108 13.67 -17.14 -5.91
N SER A 109 12.51 -16.44 -6.04
CA SER A 109 12.05 -15.52 -5.01
C SER A 109 11.59 -16.26 -3.76
N SER A 110 11.55 -15.57 -2.62
CA SER A 110 10.95 -16.11 -1.40
C SER A 110 9.48 -16.49 -1.60
N LEU A 111 8.74 -15.80 -2.49
CA LEU A 111 7.39 -16.19 -2.91
C LEU A 111 7.37 -17.58 -3.57
N SER A 112 8.24 -17.81 -4.54
CA SER A 112 8.32 -19.10 -5.26
C SER A 112 8.69 -20.24 -4.31
N LEU A 113 9.67 -20.02 -3.44
CA LEU A 113 10.11 -21.01 -2.45
C LEU A 113 9.01 -21.30 -1.42
N ALA A 114 8.37 -20.27 -0.87
CA ALA A 114 7.28 -20.43 0.08
C ALA A 114 6.09 -21.17 -0.54
N CYS A 115 5.67 -20.80 -1.75
CA CYS A 115 4.60 -21.50 -2.47
C CYS A 115 4.94 -22.98 -2.70
N ALA A 116 6.19 -23.30 -3.05
CA ALA A 116 6.64 -24.69 -3.21
C ALA A 116 6.56 -25.49 -1.89
N ARG A 117 6.91 -24.87 -0.75
CA ARG A 117 6.82 -25.51 0.57
C ARG A 117 5.39 -25.68 1.05
N MET A 118 4.50 -24.74 0.71
CA MET A 118 3.09 -24.77 1.09
C MET A 118 2.22 -25.57 0.11
N GLY A 119 2.72 -25.92 -1.07
CA GLY A 119 1.92 -26.54 -2.14
C GLY A 119 0.92 -25.57 -2.77
N TRP A 120 1.21 -24.27 -2.77
CA TRP A 120 0.31 -23.23 -3.30
C TRP A 120 0.68 -22.82 -4.71
N ALA A 121 -0.32 -22.45 -5.50
CA ALA A 121 -0.07 -21.86 -6.82
C ALA A 121 0.32 -20.38 -6.66
N VAL A 122 1.45 -19.99 -7.24
CA VAL A 122 1.98 -18.61 -7.15
C VAL A 122 0.95 -17.58 -7.63
N HIS A 123 0.26 -17.86 -8.74
CA HIS A 123 -0.67 -16.92 -9.39
C HIS A 123 -1.98 -16.68 -8.61
N THR A 124 -2.30 -17.52 -7.62
CA THR A 124 -3.48 -17.35 -6.75
C THR A 124 -3.11 -16.91 -5.33
N THR A 125 -1.82 -16.83 -5.02
CA THR A 125 -1.33 -16.46 -3.69
C THR A 125 -1.13 -14.95 -3.61
N THR A 126 -1.79 -14.32 -2.64
CA THR A 126 -1.61 -12.89 -2.37
C THR A 126 -0.32 -12.66 -1.59
N THR A 127 0.46 -11.66 -2.01
CA THR A 127 1.70 -11.31 -1.29
C THR A 127 1.62 -9.89 -0.73
N VAL A 128 2.03 -9.73 0.52
CA VAL A 128 2.13 -8.45 1.21
C VAL A 128 3.54 -8.29 1.77
N SER A 129 4.20 -7.16 1.46
CA SER A 129 5.50 -6.85 2.04
C SER A 129 5.34 -5.94 3.26
N LEU A 130 5.80 -6.41 4.41
CA LEU A 130 5.88 -5.65 5.65
C LEU A 130 7.30 -5.18 5.97
N VAL A 131 8.24 -5.36 5.04
CA VAL A 131 9.67 -4.96 5.23
C VAL A 131 9.78 -3.48 5.61
N ASN A 132 9.05 -2.60 4.92
CA ASN A 132 9.04 -1.15 5.16
C ASN A 132 7.63 -0.60 5.43
N THR A 133 6.66 -1.48 5.68
CA THR A 133 5.25 -1.10 5.82
C THR A 133 4.72 -1.61 7.17
N PRO A 134 3.90 -0.82 7.89
CA PRO A 134 3.27 -1.26 9.14
C PRO A 134 2.38 -2.51 8.94
N VAL A 135 2.27 -3.33 9.97
CA VAL A 135 1.50 -4.59 9.93
C VAL A 135 0.03 -4.40 9.52
N GLY A 136 -0.57 -3.25 9.83
CA GLY A 136 -1.93 -2.91 9.44
C GLY A 136 -2.19 -3.02 7.93
N ALA A 137 -1.18 -2.79 7.08
CA ALA A 137 -1.29 -2.93 5.62
C ALA A 137 -1.66 -4.35 5.14
N LEU A 138 -1.55 -5.36 6.00
CA LEU A 138 -2.02 -6.71 5.73
C LEU A 138 -3.56 -6.80 5.69
N GLY A 139 -4.27 -5.96 6.47
CA GLY A 139 -5.73 -6.05 6.64
C GLY A 139 -6.54 -6.17 5.34
N PRO A 140 -6.34 -5.31 4.32
CA PRO A 140 -7.07 -5.40 3.05
C PRO A 140 -6.80 -6.68 2.24
N ALA A 141 -5.74 -7.42 2.53
CA ALA A 141 -5.41 -8.68 1.85
C ALA A 141 -6.11 -9.90 2.49
N LEU A 142 -6.65 -9.74 3.70
CA LEU A 142 -7.30 -10.83 4.43
C LEU A 142 -8.72 -11.08 3.89
N ALA A 143 -8.98 -12.29 3.44
CA ALA A 143 -10.32 -12.76 3.09
C ALA A 143 -10.41 -14.26 3.36
N ASP A 144 -11.60 -14.75 3.70
CA ASP A 144 -11.85 -16.15 3.98
C ASP A 144 -11.47 -17.04 2.79
N GLY A 145 -10.71 -18.10 3.05
CA GLY A 145 -10.23 -19.04 2.03
C GLY A 145 -9.07 -18.54 1.16
N VAL A 146 -8.52 -17.35 1.42
CA VAL A 146 -7.38 -16.80 0.66
C VAL A 146 -6.06 -17.21 1.30
N ASN A 147 -5.09 -17.56 0.47
CA ASN A 147 -3.71 -17.79 0.89
C ASN A 147 -2.91 -16.48 0.77
N VAL A 148 -2.26 -16.09 1.85
CA VAL A 148 -1.46 -14.86 1.91
C VAL A 148 -0.04 -15.19 2.33
N LEU A 149 0.96 -14.66 1.61
CA LEU A 149 2.36 -14.66 2.01
C LEU A 149 2.76 -13.25 2.46
N VAL A 150 3.38 -13.18 3.63
CA VAL A 150 3.89 -11.93 4.19
C VAL A 150 5.41 -11.98 4.19
N LEU A 151 6.03 -11.02 3.49
CA LEU A 151 7.46 -10.77 3.57
C LEU A 151 7.73 -10.01 4.87
N SER A 152 8.41 -10.64 5.80
CA SER A 152 8.67 -10.11 7.13
C SER A 152 9.74 -9.02 7.14
N ARG A 153 9.59 -8.07 8.07
CA ARG A 153 10.63 -7.10 8.39
C ARG A 153 11.76 -7.74 9.18
N ASP A 154 11.39 -8.54 10.16
CA ASP A 154 12.29 -9.18 11.13
C ASP A 154 11.56 -10.33 11.84
N GLY A 155 12.23 -10.91 12.85
CA GLY A 155 11.70 -12.03 13.64
C GLY A 155 10.49 -11.69 14.53
N THR A 156 10.12 -10.42 14.70
CA THR A 156 8.93 -10.00 15.47
C THR A 156 7.66 -9.95 14.62
N THR A 157 7.81 -9.90 13.30
CA THR A 157 6.70 -9.80 12.34
C THR A 157 5.67 -10.92 12.50
N PRO A 158 6.02 -12.20 12.71
CA PRO A 158 5.03 -13.27 12.87
C PRO A 158 4.07 -13.05 14.03
N GLY A 159 4.57 -12.59 15.19
CA GLY A 159 3.75 -12.25 16.35
C GLY A 159 2.78 -11.10 16.08
N ALA A 160 3.27 -10.04 15.43
CA ALA A 160 2.43 -8.91 15.03
C ALA A 160 1.34 -9.29 14.01
N VAL A 161 1.66 -10.20 13.08
CA VAL A 161 0.70 -10.77 12.12
C VAL A 161 -0.37 -11.58 12.84
N ALA A 162 0.02 -12.47 13.78
CA ALA A 162 -0.93 -13.27 14.54
C ALA A 162 -1.90 -12.40 15.36
N GLU A 163 -1.40 -11.32 15.97
CA GLU A 163 -2.23 -10.36 16.70
C GLU A 163 -3.22 -9.63 15.78
N LEU A 164 -2.76 -9.17 14.62
CA LEU A 164 -3.64 -8.54 13.62
C LEU A 164 -4.74 -9.51 13.16
N LEU A 165 -4.41 -10.77 12.93
CA LEU A 165 -5.38 -11.80 12.53
C LEU A 165 -6.46 -11.98 13.60
N ARG A 166 -6.08 -12.07 14.89
CA ARG A 166 -7.04 -12.16 16.00
C ARG A 166 -7.98 -10.96 16.06
N GLN A 167 -7.43 -9.76 15.97
CA GLN A 167 -8.20 -8.50 16.01
C GLN A 167 -9.20 -8.36 14.86
N ASN A 168 -8.90 -8.98 13.69
CA ASN A 168 -9.75 -8.89 12.51
C ASN A 168 -10.66 -10.14 12.29
N GLY A 169 -10.80 -11.00 13.29
CA GLY A 169 -11.67 -12.17 13.21
C GLY A 169 -11.09 -13.34 12.40
N PHE A 170 -9.77 -13.39 12.23
CA PHE A 170 -9.03 -14.45 11.56
C PHE A 170 -8.21 -15.31 12.53
N GLY A 171 -8.62 -15.40 13.80
CA GLY A 171 -7.88 -16.12 14.84
C GLY A 171 -7.67 -17.61 14.54
N GLU A 172 -8.59 -18.25 13.82
CA GLU A 172 -8.50 -19.65 13.40
C GLU A 172 -7.59 -19.89 12.18
N SER A 173 -7.10 -18.83 11.55
CA SER A 173 -6.19 -18.94 10.39
C SER A 173 -4.95 -19.72 10.76
N ARG A 174 -4.54 -20.61 9.83
CA ARG A 174 -3.27 -21.34 9.98
C ARG A 174 -2.11 -20.45 9.59
N VAL A 175 -1.15 -20.35 10.47
CA VAL A 175 0.06 -19.55 10.30
C VAL A 175 1.27 -20.47 10.24
N THR A 176 2.01 -20.42 9.14
CA THR A 176 3.27 -21.13 8.98
C THR A 176 4.39 -20.11 8.78
N VAL A 177 5.36 -20.07 9.67
CA VAL A 177 6.56 -19.26 9.51
C VAL A 177 7.63 -20.11 8.85
N LEU A 178 8.11 -19.63 7.72
CA LEU A 178 9.12 -20.28 6.88
C LEU A 178 10.40 -19.48 7.00
N GLU A 179 11.41 -20.07 7.62
CA GLU A 179 12.68 -19.42 7.94
C GLU A 179 13.79 -19.92 7.03
N GLN A 180 14.72 -19.05 6.64
CA GLN A 180 15.93 -19.35 5.87
C GLN A 180 15.65 -20.18 4.60
N LEU A 181 14.54 -19.89 3.92
CA LEU A 181 14.05 -20.63 2.74
C LEU A 181 15.16 -20.83 1.70
N GLY A 182 15.34 -22.07 1.28
CA GLY A 182 16.36 -22.51 0.32
C GLY A 182 17.76 -22.65 0.92
N GLY A 183 17.98 -22.26 2.17
CA GLY A 183 19.28 -22.34 2.84
C GLY A 183 19.48 -23.59 3.69
N PRO A 184 20.70 -23.84 4.18
CA PRO A 184 21.01 -25.01 5.02
C PRO A 184 20.33 -24.96 6.40
N ALA A 185 19.89 -23.78 6.85
CA ALA A 185 19.17 -23.58 8.10
C ALA A 185 17.65 -23.46 7.90
N GLU A 186 17.14 -23.89 6.75
CA GLU A 186 15.70 -23.84 6.45
C GLU A 186 14.91 -24.64 7.50
N ARG A 187 13.90 -23.97 8.08
CA ARG A 187 12.93 -24.61 8.99
C ARG A 187 11.57 -23.97 8.87
N SER A 188 10.54 -24.65 9.39
CA SER A 188 9.17 -24.14 9.45
C SER A 188 8.54 -24.35 10.82
N VAL A 189 7.78 -23.36 11.28
CA VAL A 189 6.96 -23.43 12.51
C VAL A 189 5.51 -23.21 12.13
N ARG A 190 4.62 -24.07 12.63
CA ARG A 190 3.18 -24.03 12.32
C ARG A 190 2.36 -23.85 13.58
N SER A 191 1.33 -23.00 13.49
CA SER A 191 0.36 -22.75 14.57
C SER A 191 -0.94 -22.20 13.96
N THR A 192 -1.91 -21.86 14.81
CA THR A 192 -2.98 -20.93 14.43
C THR A 192 -2.66 -19.54 14.95
N ALA A 193 -3.35 -18.51 14.44
CA ALA A 193 -3.16 -17.16 14.99
C ALA A 193 -3.54 -17.09 16.47
N ASN A 194 -4.57 -17.84 16.91
CA ASN A 194 -5.01 -17.90 18.32
C ASN A 194 -3.99 -18.56 19.23
N THR A 195 -3.27 -19.56 18.74
CA THR A 195 -2.30 -20.36 19.54
C THR A 195 -0.86 -19.98 19.27
N TRP A 196 -0.62 -18.91 18.48
CA TRP A 196 0.73 -18.42 18.22
C TRP A 196 1.40 -18.02 19.54
N ALA A 197 2.43 -18.76 19.92
CA ALA A 197 3.23 -18.45 21.09
C ALA A 197 4.20 -17.32 20.76
N GLU A 198 4.34 -16.36 21.67
CA GLU A 198 5.31 -15.28 21.53
C GLU A 198 6.73 -15.86 21.59
N GLY A 199 7.44 -15.73 20.49
CA GLY A 199 8.85 -16.07 20.34
C GLY A 199 9.37 -15.40 19.08
N ALA A 200 10.61 -14.90 19.12
CA ALA A 200 11.23 -14.33 17.94
C ALA A 200 11.55 -15.45 16.95
N ALA A 201 11.05 -15.30 15.73
CA ALA A 201 11.46 -16.10 14.58
C ALA A 201 12.86 -15.67 14.10
N ASP A 202 13.46 -16.42 13.16
CA ASP A 202 14.63 -15.93 12.44
C ASP A 202 14.30 -14.62 11.71
N ALA A 203 15.25 -13.71 11.62
CA ALA A 203 15.04 -12.43 10.95
C ALA A 203 14.71 -12.59 9.45
N LEU A 204 15.24 -13.64 8.81
CA LEU A 204 14.95 -13.98 7.42
C LEU A 204 13.80 -14.99 7.37
N ASN A 205 12.58 -14.48 7.38
CA ASN A 205 11.40 -15.33 7.36
C ASN A 205 10.29 -14.81 6.43
N VAL A 206 9.39 -15.71 6.05
CA VAL A 206 8.14 -15.45 5.35
C VAL A 206 7.00 -16.07 6.17
N VAL A 207 5.92 -15.32 6.40
CA VAL A 207 4.73 -15.86 7.05
C VAL A 207 3.72 -16.27 6.00
N ALA A 208 3.36 -17.55 5.99
CA ALA A 208 2.30 -18.10 5.15
C ALA A 208 1.02 -18.22 5.96
N ILE A 209 -0.08 -17.67 5.46
CA ILE A 209 -1.38 -17.61 6.13
C ILE A 209 -2.44 -18.27 5.25
N GLU A 210 -3.08 -19.32 5.76
CA GLU A 210 -4.34 -19.83 5.23
C GLU A 210 -5.46 -19.13 5.99
N CYS A 211 -6.09 -18.13 5.35
CA CYS A 211 -7.07 -17.29 6.00
C CYS A 211 -8.38 -18.06 6.30
N ILE A 212 -8.77 -18.10 7.56
CA ILE A 212 -10.04 -18.68 8.04
C ILE A 212 -10.75 -17.59 8.83
N PHE A 213 -11.88 -17.09 8.30
CA PHE A 213 -12.66 -16.06 8.96
C PHE A 213 -13.66 -16.70 9.93
N SER A 214 -13.58 -16.32 11.21
CA SER A 214 -14.50 -16.74 12.28
C SER A 214 -15.18 -15.56 12.98
N GLY A 215 -14.95 -14.32 12.47
CA GLY A 215 -15.55 -13.11 13.01
C GLY A 215 -16.99 -12.89 12.55
N THR A 216 -17.61 -11.81 13.03
CA THR A 216 -18.98 -11.43 12.66
C THR A 216 -19.05 -10.39 11.54
N THR A 217 -18.03 -9.55 11.40
CA THR A 217 -18.02 -8.42 10.48
C THR A 217 -16.87 -8.55 9.49
N ARG A 218 -17.19 -8.66 8.21
CA ARG A 218 -16.20 -8.73 7.13
C ARG A 218 -15.78 -7.33 6.68
N LEU A 219 -14.49 -7.03 6.70
CA LEU A 219 -13.91 -5.78 6.19
C LEU A 219 -13.38 -6.00 4.78
N THR A 220 -14.28 -6.00 3.80
CA THR A 220 -13.95 -6.26 2.38
C THR A 220 -13.24 -5.06 1.72
N ARG A 221 -12.75 -5.25 0.49
CA ARG A 221 -12.23 -4.14 -0.35
C ARG A 221 -13.35 -3.40 -1.08
N VAL A 222 -14.53 -3.97 -1.14
CA VAL A 222 -15.69 -3.32 -1.76
C VAL A 222 -16.10 -2.14 -0.87
N PRO A 223 -16.29 -0.93 -1.44
CA PRO A 223 -16.73 0.24 -0.69
C PRO A 223 -18.07 0.03 0.03
N GLY A 224 -18.24 0.69 1.17
CA GLY A 224 -19.42 0.56 2.03
C GLY A 224 -19.16 -0.29 3.28
N LEU A 225 -17.97 -0.20 3.87
CA LEU A 225 -17.67 -0.84 5.15
C LEU A 225 -18.71 -0.41 6.20
N PRO A 226 -19.00 -1.25 7.21
CA PRO A 226 -19.89 -0.90 8.31
C PRO A 226 -19.48 0.42 8.98
N ASP A 227 -20.44 1.26 9.33
CA ASP A 227 -20.16 2.53 10.02
C ASP A 227 -19.41 2.31 11.34
N THR A 228 -19.64 1.17 12.01
CA THR A 228 -18.97 0.76 13.25
C THR A 228 -17.48 0.42 13.08
N ALA A 229 -17.00 0.30 11.86
CA ALA A 229 -15.57 0.09 11.59
C ALA A 229 -14.73 1.36 11.79
N TYR A 230 -15.40 2.52 11.89
CA TYR A 230 -14.75 3.82 12.04
C TYR A 230 -14.96 4.36 13.46
N ALA A 231 -13.88 4.75 14.11
CA ALA A 231 -13.96 5.54 15.32
C ALA A 231 -14.16 7.03 14.97
N GLY A 232 -14.85 7.79 15.82
CA GLY A 232 -15.05 9.25 15.62
C GLY A 232 -16.21 9.82 16.38
N ASP A 233 -16.48 11.10 16.13
CA ASP A 233 -17.52 11.93 16.77
C ASP A 233 -18.90 11.82 16.12
N GLY A 234 -19.10 10.84 15.24
CA GLY A 234 -20.36 10.62 14.51
C GLY A 234 -20.46 11.35 13.18
N GLN A 235 -19.53 12.23 12.84
CA GLN A 235 -19.45 12.84 11.50
C GLN A 235 -18.81 11.87 10.50
N LEU A 236 -19.62 10.96 10.03
CA LEU A 236 -19.24 9.88 9.12
C LEU A 236 -20.22 9.86 7.94
N THR A 237 -19.69 9.88 6.73
CA THR A 237 -20.47 9.54 5.54
C THR A 237 -20.96 8.09 5.68
N LYS A 238 -22.28 7.88 5.68
CA LYS A 238 -22.90 6.57 5.94
C LYS A 238 -22.51 5.55 4.88
N ALA A 239 -22.50 4.27 5.25
CA ALA A 239 -21.98 3.17 4.41
C ALA A 239 -22.53 3.19 2.98
N GLU A 240 -23.83 3.36 2.81
CA GLU A 240 -24.49 3.37 1.51
C GLU A 240 -24.07 4.58 0.66
N VAL A 241 -24.02 5.77 1.28
CA VAL A 241 -23.57 7.01 0.63
C VAL A 241 -22.10 6.92 0.27
N ARG A 242 -21.28 6.32 1.15
CA ARG A 242 -19.85 6.10 0.96
C ARG A 242 -19.60 5.18 -0.23
N ALA A 243 -20.34 4.06 -0.32
CA ALA A 243 -20.27 3.15 -1.48
C ALA A 243 -20.59 3.86 -2.80
N LEU A 244 -21.67 4.64 -2.82
CA LEU A 244 -22.06 5.43 -4.00
C LEU A 244 -21.00 6.50 -4.36
N THR A 245 -20.39 7.11 -3.35
CA THR A 245 -19.38 8.16 -3.54
C THR A 245 -18.08 7.58 -4.09
N VAL A 246 -17.55 6.50 -3.48
CA VAL A 246 -16.32 5.85 -3.97
C VAL A 246 -16.56 5.25 -5.36
N GLY A 247 -17.75 4.67 -5.61
CA GLY A 247 -18.14 4.20 -6.93
C GLY A 247 -18.16 5.33 -7.99
N ALA A 248 -18.61 6.55 -7.62
CA ALA A 248 -18.57 7.72 -8.51
C ALA A 248 -17.16 8.24 -8.78
N LEU A 249 -16.28 8.14 -7.77
CA LEU A 249 -14.85 8.48 -7.90
C LEU A 249 -14.10 7.48 -8.79
N ALA A 250 -14.61 6.24 -8.94
CA ALA A 250 -14.10 5.20 -9.84
C ALA A 250 -12.58 4.98 -9.69
N PRO A 251 -12.08 4.53 -8.52
CA PRO A 251 -10.66 4.36 -8.27
C PRO A 251 -9.99 3.41 -9.27
N SER A 252 -8.81 3.81 -9.74
CA SER A 252 -7.93 2.98 -10.57
C SER A 252 -6.55 2.82 -9.93
N PRO A 253 -5.88 1.69 -10.14
CA PRO A 253 -4.59 1.43 -9.55
C PRO A 253 -3.54 2.51 -9.83
N GLY A 254 -2.92 3.04 -8.76
CA GLY A 254 -1.89 4.07 -8.85
C GLY A 254 -2.40 5.50 -8.78
N GLU A 255 -3.71 5.72 -8.83
CA GLU A 255 -4.31 7.06 -8.76
C GLU A 255 -4.26 7.64 -7.35
N THR A 256 -4.25 8.98 -7.30
CA THR A 256 -4.28 9.78 -6.07
C THR A 256 -5.60 10.52 -5.94
N LEU A 257 -6.24 10.37 -4.76
CA LEU A 257 -7.44 11.11 -4.34
C LEU A 257 -7.05 12.26 -3.39
N TRP A 258 -7.65 13.44 -3.59
CA TRP A 258 -7.76 14.46 -2.55
C TRP A 258 -9.18 14.43 -1.94
N ASP A 259 -9.25 14.27 -0.61
CA ASP A 259 -10.50 14.23 0.18
C ASP A 259 -10.60 15.51 1.02
N VAL A 260 -11.43 16.45 0.59
CA VAL A 260 -11.62 17.76 1.22
C VAL A 260 -12.78 17.73 2.20
N GLY A 261 -12.48 18.06 3.46
CA GLY A 261 -13.43 17.94 4.56
C GLY A 261 -13.54 16.49 5.04
N GLY A 262 -12.39 15.90 5.39
CA GLY A 262 -12.23 14.47 5.64
C GLY A 262 -13.11 13.84 6.71
N GLY A 263 -13.50 14.59 7.75
CA GLY A 263 -14.33 14.06 8.84
C GLY A 263 -13.68 12.88 9.54
N SER A 264 -14.15 11.65 9.25
CA SER A 264 -13.57 10.40 9.76
C SER A 264 -12.50 9.79 8.84
N GLY A 265 -12.24 10.38 7.66
CA GLY A 265 -11.36 9.87 6.62
C GLY A 265 -11.94 8.72 5.79
N SER A 266 -13.21 8.44 5.93
CA SER A 266 -13.81 7.20 5.44
C SER A 266 -13.80 7.07 3.91
N ILE A 267 -13.94 8.15 3.15
CA ILE A 267 -13.88 8.12 1.67
C ILE A 267 -12.45 7.80 1.22
N ALA A 268 -11.46 8.50 1.74
CA ALA A 268 -10.05 8.27 1.42
C ALA A 268 -9.56 6.87 1.82
N ILE A 269 -10.00 6.39 2.99
CA ILE A 269 -9.66 5.05 3.48
C ILE A 269 -10.23 3.99 2.53
N GLU A 270 -11.52 4.06 2.17
CA GLU A 270 -12.12 3.08 1.26
C GLU A 270 -11.58 3.20 -0.15
N TRP A 271 -11.25 4.41 -0.64
CA TRP A 271 -10.53 4.60 -1.89
C TRP A 271 -9.19 3.82 -1.91
N MET A 272 -8.36 4.00 -0.89
CA MET A 272 -7.05 3.30 -0.80
C MET A 272 -7.20 1.79 -0.61
N ARG A 273 -8.29 1.32 0.00
CA ARG A 273 -8.56 -0.11 0.18
C ARG A 273 -8.93 -0.83 -1.10
N THR A 274 -9.39 -0.13 -2.14
CA THR A 274 -9.74 -0.77 -3.42
C THR A 274 -8.53 -1.40 -4.09
N ASP A 275 -7.38 -0.72 -4.05
CA ASP A 275 -6.11 -1.24 -4.59
C ASP A 275 -4.92 -0.69 -3.77
N PRO A 276 -3.91 -1.52 -3.46
CA PRO A 276 -2.75 -1.11 -2.64
C PRO A 276 -1.87 -0.04 -3.31
N ARG A 277 -2.04 0.23 -4.59
CA ARG A 277 -1.35 1.29 -5.32
C ARG A 277 -2.09 2.63 -5.26
N CYS A 278 -3.37 2.65 -4.88
CA CYS A 278 -4.13 3.88 -4.67
C CYS A 278 -3.56 4.69 -3.51
N ARG A 279 -3.54 6.01 -3.67
CA ARG A 279 -3.06 6.97 -2.68
C ARG A 279 -4.15 7.98 -2.36
N ALA A 280 -4.08 8.58 -1.18
CA ALA A 280 -4.98 9.68 -0.85
C ALA A 280 -4.31 10.68 0.09
N VAL A 281 -4.77 11.93 0.00
CA VAL A 281 -4.49 13.00 0.95
C VAL A 281 -5.82 13.53 1.46
N VAL A 282 -5.97 13.58 2.77
CA VAL A 282 -7.16 14.11 3.45
C VAL A 282 -6.86 15.50 4.00
N PHE A 283 -7.77 16.45 3.70
CA PHE A 283 -7.71 17.80 4.23
C PHE A 283 -8.76 17.95 5.34
N GLU A 284 -8.31 18.14 6.58
CA GLU A 284 -9.18 18.27 7.74
C GLU A 284 -8.69 19.40 8.66
N SER A 285 -9.58 20.34 8.97
CA SER A 285 -9.23 21.51 9.78
C SER A 285 -9.04 21.17 11.26
N ALA A 286 -9.86 20.27 11.80
CA ALA A 286 -9.89 19.95 13.22
C ALA A 286 -8.74 19.00 13.62
N PRO A 287 -7.80 19.40 14.52
CA PRO A 287 -6.65 18.57 14.90
C PRO A 287 -7.04 17.20 15.47
N HIS A 288 -8.08 17.15 16.31
CA HIS A 288 -8.54 15.90 16.93
C HIS A 288 -9.05 14.90 15.86
N ARG A 289 -9.72 15.39 14.79
CA ARG A 289 -10.16 14.55 13.67
C ARG A 289 -8.99 14.06 12.85
N ARG A 290 -7.94 14.87 12.62
CA ARG A 290 -6.73 14.39 11.94
C ARG A 290 -6.10 13.20 12.67
N THR A 291 -6.01 13.26 13.99
CA THR A 291 -5.55 12.11 14.80
C THR A 291 -6.47 10.90 14.61
N GLN A 292 -7.78 11.10 14.62
CA GLN A 292 -8.78 10.05 14.42
C GLN A 292 -8.70 9.44 13.03
N ILE A 293 -8.50 10.23 11.97
CA ILE A 293 -8.30 9.78 10.59
C ILE A 293 -7.07 8.87 10.51
N THR A 294 -5.94 9.29 11.11
CA THR A 294 -4.71 8.49 11.13
C THR A 294 -4.91 7.15 11.84
N GLN A 295 -5.66 7.15 12.95
CA GLN A 295 -5.99 5.93 13.69
C GLN A 295 -6.88 4.99 12.84
N ASN A 296 -7.97 5.53 12.24
CA ASN A 296 -8.84 4.76 11.35
C ASN A 296 -8.06 4.16 10.16
N ALA A 297 -7.19 4.96 9.53
CA ALA A 297 -6.35 4.52 8.42
C ALA A 297 -5.44 3.35 8.83
N SER A 298 -4.82 3.44 10.00
CA SER A 298 -3.98 2.35 10.53
C SER A 298 -4.79 1.08 10.81
N THR A 299 -5.93 1.21 11.50
CA THR A 299 -6.80 0.09 11.85
C THR A 299 -7.41 -0.58 10.61
N LEU A 300 -7.78 0.22 9.60
CA LEU A 300 -8.42 -0.28 8.38
C LEU A 300 -7.43 -0.62 7.26
N GLY A 301 -6.13 -0.65 7.57
CA GLY A 301 -5.11 -1.25 6.69
C GLY A 301 -4.58 -0.33 5.59
N VAL A 302 -4.69 0.99 5.75
CA VAL A 302 -4.12 1.98 4.83
C VAL A 302 -3.26 3.02 5.56
N PRO A 303 -2.23 2.58 6.32
CA PRO A 303 -1.45 3.46 7.19
C PRO A 303 -0.64 4.53 6.44
N ALA A 304 -0.54 4.41 5.11
CA ALA A 304 0.12 5.39 4.25
C ALA A 304 -0.77 6.60 3.91
N LEU A 305 -2.02 6.66 4.41
CA LEU A 305 -2.90 7.80 4.21
C LEU A 305 -2.26 9.06 4.80
N ARG A 306 -2.14 10.11 3.98
CA ARG A 306 -1.66 11.42 4.43
C ARG A 306 -2.83 12.26 4.91
N CYS A 307 -2.71 12.85 6.09
CA CYS A 307 -3.70 13.78 6.61
C CYS A 307 -3.03 15.11 6.92
N VAL A 308 -3.54 16.21 6.32
CA VAL A 308 -2.98 17.55 6.40
C VAL A 308 -3.98 18.57 6.94
N GLY A 309 -3.60 19.83 7.02
CA GLY A 309 -4.42 20.93 7.50
C GLY A 309 -5.65 21.24 6.65
N ALA A 310 -6.26 22.40 6.90
CA ALA A 310 -7.47 22.84 6.22
C ALA A 310 -7.23 23.15 4.74
N ALA A 311 -8.15 22.73 3.86
CA ALA A 311 -8.24 23.23 2.51
C ALA A 311 -8.86 24.65 2.50
N PRO A 312 -8.53 25.52 1.52
CA PRO A 312 -7.53 25.32 0.47
C PRO A 312 -6.10 25.69 0.89
N SER A 313 -5.89 26.24 2.09
CA SER A 313 -4.58 26.75 2.55
C SER A 313 -3.48 25.67 2.54
N ALA A 314 -3.82 24.44 2.92
CA ALA A 314 -2.86 23.34 2.90
C ALA A 314 -2.56 22.77 1.48
N PHE A 315 -3.17 23.30 0.43
CA PHE A 315 -2.86 22.89 -0.95
C PHE A 315 -1.44 23.31 -1.38
N GLU A 316 -0.91 24.38 -0.80
CA GLU A 316 0.43 24.88 -1.10
C GLU A 316 1.51 23.92 -0.60
N ASP A 317 1.28 23.24 0.50
CA ASP A 317 2.20 22.25 1.08
C ASP A 317 2.38 21.01 0.17
N LEU A 318 1.52 20.89 -0.85
CA LEU A 318 1.47 19.77 -1.79
C LEU A 318 1.66 20.23 -3.25
N ALA A 319 2.20 21.41 -3.46
CA ALA A 319 2.38 21.98 -4.81
C ALA A 319 3.27 21.08 -5.69
N ASP A 320 4.27 20.45 -5.10
CA ASP A 320 5.23 19.58 -5.79
C ASP A 320 4.67 18.17 -6.09
N ASP A 321 3.55 17.78 -5.47
CA ASP A 321 2.92 16.46 -5.71
C ASP A 321 2.21 16.40 -7.09
N GLY A 322 2.08 17.54 -7.78
CA GLY A 322 1.41 17.64 -9.07
C GLY A 322 -0.13 17.61 -8.98
N PRO A 323 -0.82 17.60 -10.13
CA PRO A 323 -2.27 17.53 -10.19
C PRO A 323 -2.77 16.12 -9.84
N VAL A 324 -3.98 16.04 -9.26
CA VAL A 324 -4.56 14.79 -8.76
C VAL A 324 -5.53 14.15 -9.75
N ASP A 325 -5.73 12.85 -9.61
CA ASP A 325 -6.58 12.03 -10.47
C ASP A 325 -8.06 12.15 -10.11
N ALA A 326 -8.34 12.27 -8.80
CA ALA A 326 -9.69 12.39 -8.28
C ALA A 326 -9.73 13.35 -7.10
N LEU A 327 -10.87 14.04 -6.93
CA LEU A 327 -11.09 14.96 -5.83
C LEU A 327 -12.50 14.75 -5.29
N PHE A 328 -12.62 14.61 -3.97
CA PHE A 328 -13.90 14.57 -3.27
C PHE A 328 -14.05 15.80 -2.38
N ILE A 329 -15.25 16.40 -2.38
CA ILE A 329 -15.62 17.49 -1.47
C ILE A 329 -16.77 17.01 -0.60
N GLY A 330 -16.44 16.67 0.65
CA GLY A 330 -17.39 16.25 1.69
C GLY A 330 -17.77 17.35 2.66
N GLY A 331 -16.97 18.43 2.70
CA GLY A 331 -17.18 19.59 3.56
C GLY A 331 -16.48 20.82 3.01
N GLY A 332 -16.88 22.02 3.51
CA GLY A 332 -16.26 23.29 3.10
C GLY A 332 -16.70 23.81 1.73
N LEU A 333 -17.68 23.20 1.05
CA LEU A 333 -18.16 23.63 -0.27
C LEU A 333 -18.66 25.07 -0.29
N THR A 334 -19.20 25.56 0.81
CA THR A 334 -19.74 26.93 0.96
C THR A 334 -18.64 27.97 1.24
N GLN A 335 -17.39 27.56 1.42
CA GLN A 335 -16.27 28.49 1.59
C GLN A 335 -15.94 29.15 0.25
N ASP A 336 -15.81 30.48 0.27
CA ASP A 336 -15.48 31.26 -0.93
C ASP A 336 -14.20 30.77 -1.59
N GLY A 337 -14.24 30.56 -2.93
CA GLY A 337 -13.09 30.11 -3.72
C GLY A 337 -12.72 28.63 -3.55
N MET A 338 -13.34 27.87 -2.63
CA MET A 338 -12.97 26.46 -2.38
C MET A 338 -13.10 25.61 -3.66
N LEU A 339 -14.22 25.74 -4.35
CA LEU A 339 -14.48 24.93 -5.54
C LEU A 339 -13.47 25.22 -6.66
N ASP A 340 -13.16 26.51 -6.90
CA ASP A 340 -12.19 26.91 -7.92
C ASP A 340 -10.78 26.41 -7.58
N ALA A 341 -10.39 26.52 -6.32
CA ALA A 341 -9.11 25.99 -5.83
C ALA A 341 -9.01 24.47 -5.98
N CYS A 342 -10.09 23.74 -5.66
CA CYS A 342 -10.19 22.29 -5.88
C CYS A 342 -10.10 21.93 -7.37
N TRP A 343 -10.89 22.59 -8.22
CA TRP A 343 -10.91 22.32 -9.64
C TRP A 343 -9.55 22.56 -10.31
N ALA A 344 -8.81 23.59 -9.88
CA ALA A 344 -7.49 23.88 -10.41
C ALA A 344 -6.49 22.75 -10.18
N ARG A 345 -6.62 21.99 -9.09
CA ARG A 345 -5.71 20.89 -8.71
C ARG A 345 -5.98 19.57 -9.40
N VAL A 346 -7.13 19.39 -10.01
CA VAL A 346 -7.48 18.16 -10.73
C VAL A 346 -6.85 18.19 -12.13
N ARG A 347 -6.24 17.07 -12.57
CA ARG A 347 -5.71 16.94 -13.94
C ARG A 347 -6.82 16.91 -15.00
N SER A 348 -6.50 17.11 -16.26
CA SER A 348 -7.38 16.79 -17.38
C SER A 348 -7.73 15.29 -17.36
N GLY A 349 -9.01 14.96 -17.57
CA GLY A 349 -9.55 13.60 -17.40
C GLY A 349 -9.74 13.16 -15.95
N GLY A 350 -9.36 13.99 -14.96
CA GLY A 350 -9.57 13.71 -13.54
C GLY A 350 -11.03 13.91 -13.11
N ARG A 351 -11.43 13.25 -12.03
CA ARG A 351 -12.83 13.20 -11.56
C ARG A 351 -13.02 14.08 -10.33
N VAL A 352 -14.14 14.78 -10.27
CA VAL A 352 -14.57 15.54 -9.10
C VAL A 352 -15.93 15.04 -8.66
N VAL A 353 -16.06 14.73 -7.36
CA VAL A 353 -17.32 14.35 -6.73
C VAL A 353 -17.54 15.25 -5.53
N ALA A 354 -18.73 15.84 -5.41
CA ALA A 354 -19.11 16.61 -4.24
C ALA A 354 -20.47 16.16 -3.71
N ASN A 355 -20.58 16.03 -2.40
CA ASN A 355 -21.83 15.69 -1.70
C ASN A 355 -22.34 16.90 -0.91
N ALA A 356 -23.65 17.10 -0.94
CA ALA A 356 -24.35 18.15 -0.22
C ALA A 356 -25.57 17.58 0.49
N VAL A 357 -25.78 18.04 1.75
CA VAL A 357 -26.95 17.68 2.58
C VAL A 357 -27.74 18.90 3.04
N THR A 358 -27.28 20.11 2.73
CA THR A 358 -27.96 21.38 3.04
C THR A 358 -28.44 22.06 1.76
N ALA A 359 -29.46 22.89 1.87
CA ALA A 359 -30.03 23.63 0.73
C ALA A 359 -29.00 24.59 0.10
N GLU A 360 -28.17 25.23 0.93
CA GLU A 360 -27.13 26.15 0.49
C GLU A 360 -26.07 25.42 -0.35
N SER A 361 -25.58 24.28 0.16
CA SER A 361 -24.61 23.46 -0.56
C SER A 361 -25.21 22.85 -1.84
N GLU A 362 -26.49 22.44 -1.81
CA GLU A 362 -27.18 21.91 -2.99
C GLU A 362 -27.32 22.98 -4.10
N ALA A 363 -27.62 24.24 -3.70
CA ALA A 363 -27.67 25.34 -4.64
C ALA A 363 -26.30 25.59 -5.34
N LEU A 364 -25.20 25.42 -4.62
CA LEU A 364 -23.86 25.48 -5.21
C LEU A 364 -23.60 24.33 -6.19
N LEU A 365 -24.07 23.11 -5.90
CA LEU A 365 -23.91 21.98 -6.83
C LEU A 365 -24.66 22.22 -8.17
N LEU A 366 -25.81 22.91 -8.13
CA LEU A 366 -26.51 23.32 -9.37
C LEU A 366 -25.65 24.29 -10.19
N GLN A 367 -24.98 25.23 -9.54
CA GLN A 367 -24.05 26.14 -10.22
C GLN A 367 -22.83 25.40 -10.77
N CYS A 368 -22.33 24.36 -10.06
CA CYS A 368 -21.24 23.51 -10.55
C CYS A 368 -21.60 22.86 -11.89
N VAL A 369 -22.80 22.31 -12.02
CA VAL A 369 -23.26 21.71 -13.29
C VAL A 369 -23.22 22.74 -14.43
N SER A 370 -23.71 23.95 -14.18
CA SER A 370 -23.69 25.02 -15.18
C SER A 370 -22.28 25.47 -15.57
N ARG A 371 -21.34 25.50 -14.62
CA ARG A 371 -20.00 26.04 -14.81
C ARG A 371 -18.98 24.99 -15.28
N TYR A 372 -19.04 23.79 -14.75
CA TYR A 372 -18.04 22.73 -14.95
C TYR A 372 -18.63 21.48 -15.65
N GLY A 373 -19.91 21.53 -16.01
CA GLY A 373 -20.60 20.37 -16.58
C GLY A 373 -20.80 19.24 -15.56
N GLY A 374 -20.91 18.03 -16.06
CA GLY A 374 -21.12 16.84 -15.26
C GLY A 374 -22.59 16.51 -15.01
N SER A 375 -22.88 15.69 -14.04
CA SER A 375 -24.21 15.22 -13.68
C SER A 375 -24.52 15.47 -12.22
N LEU A 376 -25.80 15.69 -11.93
CA LEU A 376 -26.34 15.83 -10.58
C LEU A 376 -27.32 14.69 -10.31
N ARG A 377 -27.20 14.05 -9.16
CA ARG A 377 -28.15 13.05 -8.68
C ARG A 377 -28.49 13.30 -7.21
N LYS A 378 -29.66 12.86 -6.80
CA LYS A 378 -30.11 12.96 -5.40
C LYS A 378 -30.60 11.60 -4.96
N PHE A 379 -30.20 11.17 -3.80
CA PHE A 379 -30.65 9.91 -3.23
C PHE A 379 -30.98 10.08 -1.73
N GLN A 380 -31.91 9.27 -1.29
CA GLN A 380 -32.34 9.20 0.10
C GLN A 380 -32.46 7.75 0.53
N ILE A 381 -31.90 7.42 1.67
CA ILE A 381 -31.88 6.07 2.22
C ILE A 381 -32.82 6.02 3.41
N TYR A 382 -33.59 4.96 3.51
CA TYR A 382 -34.44 4.67 4.64
C TYR A 382 -33.84 3.49 5.40
N ARG A 383 -33.74 3.59 6.72
CA ARG A 383 -33.32 2.50 7.58
C ARG A 383 -34.49 1.99 8.42
N GLY A 384 -34.61 0.66 8.55
CA GLY A 384 -35.58 0.04 9.43
C GLY A 384 -35.14 0.21 10.88
N GLU A 385 -35.99 0.85 11.70
CA GLU A 385 -35.72 1.03 13.13
C GLU A 385 -36.91 0.50 13.96
N PRO A 386 -36.67 0.00 15.20
CA PRO A 386 -37.74 -0.46 16.09
C PRO A 386 -38.77 0.62 16.39
N LEU A 387 -40.04 0.28 16.27
CA LEU A 387 -41.18 1.08 16.70
C LEU A 387 -42.10 0.21 17.57
N GLY A 388 -41.83 0.12 18.85
CA GLY A 388 -42.47 -0.85 19.73
C GLY A 388 -42.13 -2.27 19.31
N SER A 389 -43.15 -3.10 19.04
CA SER A 389 -43.03 -4.47 18.48
C SER A 389 -42.91 -4.54 16.96
N PHE A 390 -42.94 -3.41 16.29
CA PHE A 390 -42.89 -3.29 14.83
C PHE A 390 -41.59 -2.67 14.36
N THR A 391 -41.38 -2.67 13.04
CA THR A 391 -40.28 -1.93 12.39
C THR A 391 -40.86 -0.78 11.59
N SER A 392 -40.29 0.40 11.71
CA SER A 392 -40.63 1.59 10.94
C SER A 392 -39.44 2.02 10.07
N TRP A 393 -39.75 2.63 8.93
CA TRP A 393 -38.75 3.19 8.05
C TRP A 393 -38.41 4.63 8.46
N ARG A 394 -37.14 4.87 8.85
CA ARG A 394 -36.62 6.23 9.10
C ARG A 394 -35.83 6.73 7.92
N PRO A 395 -36.22 7.88 7.33
CA PRO A 395 -35.44 8.52 6.30
C PRO A 395 -34.15 9.11 6.87
N GLN A 396 -33.05 8.86 6.17
CA GLN A 396 -31.80 9.60 6.39
C GLN A 396 -31.89 10.96 5.67
N LEU A 397 -30.98 11.89 5.95
CA LEU A 397 -30.90 13.13 5.19
C LEU A 397 -30.68 12.82 3.70
N PRO A 398 -31.44 13.45 2.79
CA PRO A 398 -31.19 13.32 1.35
C PRO A 398 -29.79 13.86 1.03
N VAL A 399 -29.07 13.20 0.12
CA VAL A 399 -27.78 13.63 -0.35
C VAL A 399 -27.86 13.99 -1.82
N ALA A 400 -27.58 15.24 -2.15
CA ALA A 400 -27.32 15.65 -3.53
C ALA A 400 -25.84 15.40 -3.85
N GLN A 401 -25.55 14.77 -4.98
CA GLN A 401 -24.20 14.47 -5.43
C GLN A 401 -23.96 15.00 -6.84
N TRP A 402 -22.94 15.80 -6.99
CA TRP A 402 -22.42 16.24 -8.28
C TRP A 402 -21.19 15.41 -8.65
N VAL A 403 -21.14 14.99 -9.92
CA VAL A 403 -20.03 14.22 -10.50
C VAL A 403 -19.63 14.88 -11.81
N SER A 404 -18.36 15.19 -11.97
CA SER A 404 -17.81 15.76 -13.21
C SER A 404 -16.45 15.17 -13.53
N VAL A 405 -16.10 15.19 -14.81
CA VAL A 405 -14.76 14.90 -15.31
C VAL A 405 -14.21 16.19 -15.89
N LYS A 406 -13.01 16.57 -15.48
CA LYS A 406 -12.35 17.78 -16.00
C LYS A 406 -11.94 17.55 -17.44
N PRO A 407 -12.31 18.43 -18.38
CA PRO A 407 -11.96 18.28 -19.80
C PRO A 407 -10.45 18.30 -20.05
#